data_58538b12c20bfda889f784a78d83c241
#
_entry.id   58538b12c20bfda889f784a78d83c241
#
_cell.length_a   1.000
_cell.length_b   1.000
_cell.length_c   1.000
_cell.angle_alpha   90.00
_cell.angle_beta   90.00
_cell.angle_gamma   90.00
#
_symmetry.space_group_name_H-M   'P 1'
#
loop_
_entity.id
_entity.type
_entity.pdbx_description
1 polymer ?
#
loop_
_entity_poly.entity_id
_entity_poly.type
_entity_poly.pdbx_seq_one_letter_code
_entity_poly.pdbx_strand_id
1 'polypeptide(L)'
;LSNNPNARILIVTDRDELDEQMEKVYRGVNEQVYRTSSCPDLVERLDKTEKRLICSLIHKFGVRGAKSESSEAQAKKSTEQFIRELKAALPIGFKAKGNFIVFVDECHRTQSGLLHEAMKEILPNAIFIGFTGTPLLIKDKKTSIEVFSPGYIHTYKYDEAVADGVV
;
A
#
# COMPACT_ATOMS: atom_id res chain seq x y z
N LEU A 1 -2.56 9.22 -15.61
CA LEU A 1 -3.74 9.85 -15.01
C LEU A 1 -4.46 10.81 -15.96
N SER A 2 -3.75 11.45 -16.89
CA SER A 2 -4.34 12.41 -17.85
C SER A 2 -5.46 11.81 -18.71
N ASN A 3 -5.34 10.54 -19.10
CA ASN A 3 -6.30 9.83 -19.96
C ASN A 3 -7.50 9.22 -19.18
N ASN A 4 -7.48 9.26 -17.86
CA ASN A 4 -8.57 8.78 -17.01
C ASN A 4 -8.80 9.76 -15.86
N PRO A 5 -9.73 10.70 -15.98
CA PRO A 5 -9.98 11.73 -14.96
C PRO A 5 -10.48 11.17 -13.63
N ASN A 6 -11.06 9.97 -13.65
CA ASN A 6 -11.55 9.29 -12.44
C ASN A 6 -10.52 8.36 -11.80
N ALA A 7 -9.33 8.20 -12.41
CA ALA A 7 -8.28 7.36 -11.86
C ALA A 7 -7.68 8.01 -10.60
N ARG A 8 -7.53 7.19 -9.56
CA ARG A 8 -6.97 7.57 -8.27
C ARG A 8 -5.94 6.52 -7.83
N ILE A 9 -4.91 6.96 -7.19
CA ILE A 9 -3.82 6.11 -6.71
C ILE A 9 -3.83 6.12 -5.18
N LEU A 10 -3.81 4.93 -4.59
CA LEU A 10 -3.55 4.74 -3.18
C LEU A 10 -2.25 3.95 -3.02
N ILE A 11 -1.30 4.50 -2.31
CA ILE A 11 -0.04 3.85 -1.97
C ILE A 11 -0.09 3.46 -0.50
N VAL A 12 0.13 2.18 -0.24
CA VAL A 12 0.17 1.62 1.12
C VAL A 12 1.57 1.10 1.38
N THR A 13 2.24 1.68 2.35
CA THR A 13 3.62 1.32 2.74
C THR A 13 3.76 1.21 4.25
N ASP A 14 4.77 0.49 4.71
CA ASP A 14 5.15 0.38 6.11
C ASP A 14 6.42 1.19 6.45
N ARG A 15 7.00 1.92 5.48
CA ARG A 15 8.27 2.66 5.61
C ARG A 15 8.08 4.16 5.55
N ASP A 16 8.48 4.87 6.62
CA ASP A 16 8.49 6.33 6.67
C ASP A 16 9.42 6.95 5.62
N GLU A 17 10.58 6.33 5.38
CA GLU A 17 11.58 6.81 4.42
C GLU A 17 11.04 6.85 2.99
N LEU A 18 10.26 5.84 2.61
CA LEU A 18 9.64 5.78 1.29
C LEU A 18 8.61 6.91 1.10
N ASP A 19 7.91 7.26 2.15
CA ASP A 19 6.92 8.33 2.18
C ASP A 19 7.57 9.70 1.87
N GLU A 20 8.75 9.98 2.45
CA GLU A 20 9.50 11.21 2.17
C GLU A 20 10.10 11.25 0.76
N GLN A 21 10.63 10.10 0.29
CA GLN A 21 11.18 10.00 -1.06
C GLN A 21 10.10 10.20 -2.12
N MET A 22 8.93 9.61 -1.93
CA MET A 22 7.80 9.78 -2.84
C MET A 22 7.37 11.24 -2.95
N GLU A 23 7.32 11.98 -1.85
CA GLU A 23 6.98 13.40 -1.90
C GLU A 23 7.94 14.18 -2.81
N LYS A 24 9.25 13.92 -2.69
CA LYS A 24 10.27 14.58 -3.53
C LYS A 24 10.11 14.23 -5.00
N VAL A 25 9.87 12.95 -5.32
CA VAL A 25 9.68 12.48 -6.70
C VAL A 25 8.43 13.09 -7.33
N TYR A 26 7.30 13.06 -6.61
CA TYR A 26 6.04 13.58 -7.15
C TYR A 26 6.01 15.11 -7.27
N ARG A 27 6.71 15.83 -6.38
CA ARG A 27 6.93 17.28 -6.55
C ARG A 27 7.70 17.58 -7.85
N GLY A 28 8.66 16.72 -8.23
CA GLY A 28 9.42 16.86 -9.48
C GLY A 28 8.57 16.74 -10.74
N VAL A 29 7.41 16.06 -10.68
CA VAL A 29 6.45 15.93 -11.80
C VAL A 29 5.18 16.77 -11.60
N ASN A 30 5.22 17.74 -10.70
CA ASN A 30 4.13 18.67 -10.38
C ASN A 30 2.83 18.00 -9.88
N GLU A 31 2.97 16.82 -9.22
CA GLU A 31 1.88 16.10 -8.57
C GLU A 31 2.00 16.21 -7.05
N GLN A 32 0.87 16.33 -6.37
CA GLN A 32 0.82 16.40 -4.90
C GLN A 32 0.31 15.09 -4.32
N VAL A 33 1.15 14.47 -3.48
CA VAL A 33 0.77 13.30 -2.68
C VAL A 33 0.09 13.78 -1.41
N TYR A 34 -1.13 13.30 -1.15
CA TYR A 34 -1.78 13.49 0.12
C TYR A 34 -1.40 12.37 1.09
N ARG A 35 -0.81 12.72 2.21
CA ARG A 35 -0.43 11.77 3.27
C ARG A 35 -1.52 11.70 4.32
N THR A 36 -2.06 10.52 4.53
CA THR A 36 -3.08 10.32 5.55
C THR A 36 -2.46 10.33 6.95
N SER A 37 -3.15 10.96 7.87
CA SER A 37 -2.72 11.07 9.28
C SER A 37 -3.38 10.06 10.20
N SER A 38 -4.49 9.46 9.77
CA SER A 38 -5.30 8.51 10.54
C SER A 38 -6.21 7.67 9.64
N CYS A 39 -6.78 6.58 10.16
CA CYS A 39 -7.79 5.80 9.44
C CYS A 39 -9.04 6.63 9.08
N PRO A 40 -9.61 7.45 9.96
CA PRO A 40 -10.70 8.36 9.58
C PRO A 40 -10.33 9.31 8.44
N ASP A 41 -9.10 9.86 8.46
CA ASP A 41 -8.62 10.72 7.38
C ASP A 41 -8.50 9.94 6.06
N LEU A 42 -7.99 8.72 6.08
CA LEU A 42 -7.98 7.86 4.90
C LEU A 42 -9.40 7.64 4.35
N VAL A 43 -10.34 7.26 5.20
CA VAL A 43 -11.74 7.03 4.80
C VAL A 43 -12.36 8.29 4.20
N GLU A 44 -12.12 9.46 4.80
CA GLU A 44 -12.56 10.75 4.26
C GLU A 44 -11.97 11.01 2.86
N ARG A 45 -10.68 10.72 2.66
CA ARG A 45 -10.06 10.89 1.33
C ARG A 45 -10.60 9.90 0.31
N LEU A 46 -10.92 8.68 0.70
CA LEU A 46 -11.54 7.68 -0.18
C LEU A 46 -12.97 8.09 -0.60
N ASP A 47 -13.71 8.76 0.29
CA ASP A 47 -15.06 9.27 -0.01
C ASP A 47 -15.07 10.54 -0.87
N LYS A 48 -13.97 11.30 -0.93
CA LYS A 48 -13.84 12.53 -1.71
C LYS A 48 -12.98 12.30 -2.95
N THR A 49 -13.24 13.04 -4.03
CA THR A 49 -12.50 12.92 -5.30
C THR A 49 -11.37 13.92 -5.47
N GLU A 50 -11.21 14.86 -4.54
CA GLU A 50 -10.27 15.99 -4.63
C GLU A 50 -8.80 15.58 -4.70
N LYS A 51 -8.43 14.49 -4.00
CA LYS A 51 -7.05 13.99 -3.96
C LYS A 51 -6.93 12.73 -4.80
N ARG A 52 -6.15 12.84 -5.88
CA ARG A 52 -5.95 11.75 -6.82
C ARG A 52 -4.83 10.79 -6.40
N LEU A 53 -3.86 11.28 -5.65
CA LEU A 53 -2.71 10.53 -5.17
C LEU A 53 -2.67 10.57 -3.64
N ILE A 54 -2.89 9.43 -3.02
CA ILE A 54 -2.99 9.26 -1.57
C ILE A 54 -1.91 8.29 -1.12
N CYS A 55 -1.20 8.62 -0.05
CA CYS A 55 -0.27 7.72 0.64
C CYS A 55 -0.75 7.43 2.06
N SER A 56 -0.73 6.19 2.45
CA SER A 56 -1.10 5.73 3.79
C SER A 56 -0.01 4.82 4.36
N LEU A 57 0.48 5.18 5.54
CA LEU A 57 1.48 4.41 6.30
C LEU A 57 0.78 3.50 7.29
N ILE A 58 1.03 2.19 7.20
CA ILE A 58 0.39 1.20 8.07
C ILE A 58 0.77 1.39 9.54
N HIS A 59 2.04 1.66 9.82
CA HIS A 59 2.53 1.71 11.22
C HIS A 59 2.24 3.03 11.94
N LYS A 60 1.83 4.09 11.26
CA LYS A 60 1.35 5.31 11.94
C LYS A 60 0.09 5.06 12.78
N PHE A 61 -0.60 3.97 12.53
CA PHE A 61 -1.82 3.56 13.23
C PHE A 61 -1.57 2.54 14.36
N GLY A 62 -0.34 1.99 14.46
CA GLY A 62 0.09 1.13 15.56
C GLY A 62 1.09 1.85 16.46
N VAL A 63 1.10 1.52 17.74
CA VAL A 63 1.96 2.00 18.83
C VAL A 63 3.04 3.02 18.46
N ARG A 64 2.82 4.30 18.81
CA ARG A 64 3.86 5.34 18.77
C ARG A 64 5.06 4.90 19.60
N GLY A 65 6.21 4.64 18.95
CA GLY A 65 7.47 4.44 19.67
C GLY A 65 8.32 3.23 19.30
N ALA A 66 7.94 2.40 18.33
CA ALA A 66 8.81 1.31 17.87
C ALA A 66 9.87 1.84 16.87
N LYS A 67 11.08 2.04 17.38
CA LYS A 67 12.26 2.25 16.52
C LYS A 67 12.51 1.00 15.68
N SER A 68 12.88 1.20 14.46
CA SER A 68 13.22 0.44 13.27
C SER A 68 13.75 -1.01 13.33
N GLU A 69 13.42 -1.81 14.32
CA GLU A 69 13.64 -3.27 14.31
C GLU A 69 12.39 -3.98 14.86
N SER A 70 11.31 -3.89 14.09
CA SER A 70 10.09 -4.58 14.48
C SER A 70 10.17 -6.05 14.11
N SER A 71 10.07 -6.94 15.12
CA SER A 71 9.85 -8.36 14.87
C SER A 71 8.60 -8.58 14.00
N GLU A 72 8.54 -9.68 13.23
CA GLU A 72 7.34 -10.04 12.43
C GLU A 72 6.04 -9.98 13.25
N ALA A 73 6.12 -10.32 14.54
CA ALA A 73 4.98 -10.26 15.45
C ALA A 73 4.48 -8.82 15.71
N GLN A 74 5.38 -7.84 15.78
CA GLN A 74 5.00 -6.42 15.95
C GLN A 74 4.38 -5.87 14.67
N ALA A 75 4.95 -6.18 13.51
CA ALA A 75 4.41 -5.78 12.22
C ALA A 75 3.01 -6.36 11.99
N LYS A 76 2.77 -7.64 12.38
CA LYS A 76 1.44 -8.26 12.31
C LYS A 76 0.43 -7.53 13.20
N LYS A 77 0.78 -7.23 14.45
CA LYS A 77 -0.10 -6.48 15.36
C LYS A 77 -0.45 -5.09 14.84
N SER A 78 0.52 -4.39 14.27
CA SER A 78 0.29 -3.06 13.66
C SER A 78 -0.66 -3.13 12.49
N THR A 79 -0.53 -4.14 11.63
CA THR A 79 -1.43 -4.36 10.49
C THR A 79 -2.85 -4.70 10.94
N GLU A 80 -2.99 -5.62 11.92
CA GLU A 80 -4.31 -5.98 12.46
C GLU A 80 -5.00 -4.78 13.14
N GLN A 81 -4.23 -3.95 13.84
CA GLN A 81 -4.74 -2.72 14.44
C GLN A 81 -5.20 -1.73 13.37
N PHE A 82 -4.38 -1.49 12.35
CA PHE A 82 -4.73 -0.64 11.21
C PHE A 82 -6.04 -1.09 10.55
N ILE A 83 -6.18 -2.39 10.25
CA ILE A 83 -7.38 -2.95 9.64
C ILE A 83 -8.61 -2.73 10.53
N ARG A 84 -8.47 -2.96 11.84
CA ARG A 84 -9.56 -2.75 12.80
C ARG A 84 -10.00 -1.29 12.88
N GLU A 85 -9.05 -0.37 12.99
CA GLU A 85 -9.33 1.07 13.03
C GLU A 85 -9.93 1.56 11.72
N LEU A 86 -9.43 1.07 10.59
CA LEU A 86 -9.96 1.40 9.27
C LEU A 86 -11.41 0.94 9.12
N LYS A 87 -11.71 -0.33 9.48
CA LYS A 87 -13.07 -0.87 9.44
C LYS A 87 -14.02 -0.12 10.39
N ALA A 88 -13.54 0.26 11.58
CA ALA A 88 -14.33 1.04 12.54
C ALA A 88 -14.62 2.48 12.06
N ALA A 89 -13.77 3.04 11.21
CA ALA A 89 -13.96 4.37 10.65
C ALA A 89 -14.90 4.41 9.43
N LEU A 90 -15.25 3.24 8.85
CA LEU A 90 -16.10 3.18 7.67
C LEU A 90 -17.57 3.51 8.02
N PRO A 91 -18.20 4.49 7.35
CA PRO A 91 -19.64 4.72 7.46
C PRO A 91 -20.46 3.51 6.94
N ILE A 92 -21.66 3.34 7.45
CA ILE A 92 -22.59 2.33 6.94
C ILE A 92 -22.86 2.59 5.46
N GLY A 93 -22.67 1.54 4.62
CA GLY A 93 -22.86 1.64 3.18
C GLY A 93 -21.77 2.42 2.44
N PHE A 94 -20.58 2.55 3.04
CA PHE A 94 -19.43 3.23 2.44
C PHE A 94 -19.10 2.69 1.04
N LYS A 95 -18.87 3.61 0.11
CA LYS A 95 -18.37 3.31 -1.23
C LYS A 95 -17.31 4.36 -1.60
N ALA A 96 -16.09 3.91 -1.82
CA ALA A 96 -15.02 4.79 -2.27
C ALA A 96 -15.33 5.37 -3.66
N LYS A 97 -14.98 6.65 -3.85
CA LYS A 97 -15.26 7.39 -5.09
C LYS A 97 -14.04 7.39 -6.00
N GLY A 98 -14.23 7.01 -7.24
CA GLY A 98 -13.21 6.95 -8.29
C GLY A 98 -12.69 5.55 -8.54
N ASN A 99 -11.84 5.43 -9.57
CA ASN A 99 -11.22 4.17 -10.00
C ASN A 99 -9.85 4.04 -9.35
N PHE A 100 -9.74 3.21 -8.31
CA PHE A 100 -8.50 3.07 -7.56
C PHE A 100 -7.53 2.08 -8.19
N ILE A 101 -6.25 2.49 -8.24
CA ILE A 101 -5.09 1.63 -8.39
C ILE A 101 -4.36 1.67 -7.04
N VAL A 102 -4.22 0.52 -6.39
CA VAL A 102 -3.62 0.40 -5.07
C VAL A 102 -2.24 -0.22 -5.19
N PHE A 103 -1.22 0.50 -4.83
CA PHE A 103 0.16 0.04 -4.74
C PHE A 103 0.45 -0.41 -3.32
N VAL A 104 0.92 -1.65 -3.16
CA VAL A 104 1.28 -2.23 -1.86
C VAL A 104 2.77 -2.53 -1.86
N ASP A 105 3.51 -1.81 -1.03
CA ASP A 105 4.94 -2.02 -0.84
C ASP A 105 5.20 -3.23 0.08
N GLU A 106 6.34 -3.90 -0.12
CA GLU A 106 6.77 -5.10 0.61
C GLU A 106 5.67 -6.18 0.70
N CYS A 107 5.00 -6.41 -0.42
CA CYS A 107 3.82 -7.28 -0.50
C CYS A 107 4.12 -8.78 -0.22
N HIS A 108 5.39 -9.15 0.01
CA HIS A 108 5.81 -10.50 0.42
C HIS A 108 5.59 -10.78 1.91
N ARG A 109 5.44 -9.75 2.75
CA ARG A 109 5.24 -9.93 4.19
C ARG A 109 3.91 -10.62 4.48
N THR A 110 3.88 -11.49 5.50
CA THR A 110 2.67 -12.25 5.89
C THR A 110 1.46 -11.38 6.17
N GLN A 111 1.69 -10.13 6.57
CA GLN A 111 0.65 -9.14 6.86
C GLN A 111 0.00 -8.58 5.58
N SER A 112 0.70 -8.63 4.45
CA SER A 112 0.17 -8.08 3.20
C SER A 112 -1.06 -8.83 2.70
N GLY A 113 -1.18 -10.12 2.97
CA GLY A 113 -2.38 -10.90 2.66
C GLY A 113 -3.62 -10.40 3.41
N LEU A 114 -3.50 -10.20 4.74
CA LEU A 114 -4.59 -9.66 5.57
C LEU A 114 -4.97 -8.24 5.14
N LEU A 115 -3.97 -7.40 4.90
CA LEU A 115 -4.17 -6.05 4.43
C LEU A 115 -4.86 -6.03 3.06
N HIS A 116 -4.41 -6.87 2.14
CA HIS A 116 -4.98 -6.99 0.81
C HIS A 116 -6.46 -7.42 0.86
N GLU A 117 -6.80 -8.41 1.68
CA GLU A 117 -8.19 -8.84 1.89
C GLU A 117 -9.05 -7.70 2.45
N ALA A 118 -8.57 -7.01 3.49
CA ALA A 118 -9.28 -5.87 4.06
C ALA A 118 -9.46 -4.72 3.06
N MET A 119 -8.43 -4.42 2.27
CA MET A 119 -8.51 -3.38 1.25
C MET A 119 -9.43 -3.77 0.10
N LYS A 120 -9.52 -5.04 -0.27
CA LYS A 120 -10.50 -5.54 -1.26
C LYS A 120 -11.96 -5.36 -0.80
N GLU A 121 -12.23 -5.54 0.49
CA GLU A 121 -13.56 -5.29 1.03
C GLU A 121 -13.95 -3.80 0.90
N ILE A 122 -12.99 -2.89 1.12
CA ILE A 122 -13.20 -1.44 1.09
C ILE A 122 -13.20 -0.90 -0.34
N LEU A 123 -12.36 -1.47 -1.20
CA LEU A 123 -12.13 -1.07 -2.58
C LEU A 123 -12.33 -2.27 -3.53
N PRO A 124 -13.56 -2.82 -3.64
CA PRO A 124 -13.80 -4.07 -4.37
C PRO A 124 -13.49 -4.00 -5.87
N ASN A 125 -13.50 -2.81 -6.46
CA ASN A 125 -13.24 -2.58 -7.87
C ASN A 125 -11.83 -2.04 -8.15
N ALA A 126 -10.96 -1.99 -7.13
CA ALA A 126 -9.60 -1.49 -7.30
C ALA A 126 -8.68 -2.52 -7.99
N ILE A 127 -7.70 -2.00 -8.73
CA ILE A 127 -6.58 -2.78 -9.25
C ILE A 127 -5.49 -2.75 -8.19
N PHE A 128 -5.02 -3.93 -7.75
CA PHE A 128 -3.95 -4.05 -6.76
C PHE A 128 -2.65 -4.45 -7.44
N ILE A 129 -1.58 -3.72 -7.13
CA ILE A 129 -0.22 -3.96 -7.64
C ILE A 129 0.71 -4.06 -6.42
N GLY A 130 1.34 -5.22 -6.24
CA GLY A 130 2.30 -5.45 -5.17
C GLY A 130 3.73 -5.27 -5.64
N PHE A 131 4.57 -4.67 -4.80
CA PHE A 131 6.02 -4.54 -4.99
C PHE A 131 6.74 -5.35 -3.93
N THR A 132 7.81 -6.04 -4.31
CA THR A 132 8.67 -6.77 -3.38
C THR A 132 10.05 -7.00 -3.96
N GLY A 133 11.09 -6.77 -3.17
CA GLY A 133 12.46 -7.17 -3.48
C GLY A 133 12.75 -8.64 -3.15
N THR A 134 11.92 -9.29 -2.33
CA THR A 134 12.12 -10.66 -1.85
C THR A 134 10.83 -11.48 -1.92
N PRO A 135 10.44 -11.97 -3.11
CA PRO A 135 9.23 -12.77 -3.23
C PRO A 135 9.35 -14.07 -2.41
N LEU A 136 8.34 -14.36 -1.60
CA LEU A 136 8.29 -15.59 -0.80
C LEU A 136 8.07 -16.80 -1.71
N LEU A 137 9.04 -17.71 -1.75
CA LEU A 137 8.98 -18.98 -2.46
C LEU A 137 8.61 -20.16 -1.53
N ILE A 138 8.18 -19.90 -0.30
CA ILE A 138 7.99 -20.92 0.75
C ILE A 138 6.63 -21.59 0.58
N LYS A 139 6.62 -22.93 0.49
CA LYS A 139 5.47 -23.79 0.21
C LYS A 139 4.29 -23.68 1.20
N ASP A 140 4.51 -23.20 2.42
CA ASP A 140 3.52 -23.21 3.49
C ASP A 140 2.80 -21.87 3.73
N LYS A 141 3.11 -20.84 2.94
CA LYS A 141 2.44 -19.52 3.02
C LYS A 141 1.92 -19.17 1.63
N LYS A 142 0.71 -18.64 1.55
CA LYS A 142 0.20 -18.02 0.32
C LYS A 142 1.30 -17.12 -0.24
N THR A 143 1.78 -17.43 -1.41
CA THR A 143 2.85 -16.66 -2.05
C THR A 143 2.31 -15.29 -2.44
N SER A 144 3.20 -14.31 -2.58
CA SER A 144 2.79 -12.98 -3.09
C SER A 144 2.05 -13.09 -4.43
N ILE A 145 2.39 -14.09 -5.24
CA ILE A 145 1.74 -14.39 -6.52
C ILE A 145 0.26 -14.77 -6.33
N GLU A 146 -0.07 -15.57 -5.32
CA GLU A 146 -1.46 -15.99 -5.06
C GLU A 146 -2.31 -14.83 -4.56
N VAL A 147 -1.71 -13.93 -3.78
CA VAL A 147 -2.39 -12.73 -3.25
C VAL A 147 -2.65 -11.71 -4.36
N PHE A 148 -1.66 -11.49 -5.25
CA PHE A 148 -1.71 -10.53 -6.36
C PHE A 148 -1.85 -11.21 -7.72
N SER A 149 -2.64 -12.29 -7.79
CA SER A 149 -2.96 -13.00 -9.05
C SER A 149 -3.42 -12.03 -10.17
N PRO A 150 -3.04 -12.23 -11.43
CA PRO A 150 -2.61 -13.52 -12.03
C PRO A 150 -1.10 -13.78 -12.08
N GLY A 151 -0.23 -12.98 -11.50
CA GLY A 151 1.19 -13.23 -11.46
C GLY A 151 2.06 -11.98 -11.55
N TYR A 152 3.33 -12.16 -11.90
CA TYR A 152 4.27 -11.05 -12.04
C TYR A 152 3.98 -10.22 -13.29
N ILE A 153 3.89 -8.92 -13.13
CA ILE A 153 3.86 -7.96 -14.24
C ILE A 153 5.28 -7.78 -14.79
N HIS A 154 6.27 -7.70 -13.89
CA HIS A 154 7.68 -7.52 -14.23
C HIS A 154 8.56 -8.09 -13.13
N THR A 155 9.74 -8.58 -13.50
CA THR A 155 10.81 -8.99 -12.59
C THR A 155 12.09 -8.27 -13.00
N TYR A 156 12.85 -7.77 -12.02
CA TYR A 156 14.17 -7.17 -12.22
C TYR A 156 15.13 -7.83 -11.25
N LYS A 157 16.01 -8.67 -11.78
CA LYS A 157 16.89 -9.50 -10.99
C LYS A 157 18.23 -8.82 -10.72
N TYR A 158 18.98 -9.35 -9.76
CA TYR A 158 20.29 -8.83 -9.37
C TYR A 158 21.29 -8.80 -10.52
N ASP A 159 21.33 -9.85 -11.35
CA ASP A 159 22.18 -9.94 -12.54
C ASP A 159 21.85 -8.88 -13.59
N GLU A 160 20.58 -8.56 -13.77
CA GLU A 160 20.11 -7.46 -14.63
C GLU A 160 20.54 -6.11 -14.04
N ALA A 161 20.39 -5.90 -12.74
CA ALA A 161 20.80 -4.67 -12.06
C ALA A 161 22.31 -4.41 -12.12
N VAL A 162 23.11 -5.48 -12.02
CA VAL A 162 24.58 -5.41 -12.23
C VAL A 162 24.92 -5.05 -13.69
N ALA A 163 24.24 -5.65 -14.64
CA ALA A 163 24.47 -5.38 -16.06
C ALA A 163 24.11 -3.93 -16.43
N ASP A 164 23.08 -3.36 -15.79
CA ASP A 164 22.62 -1.99 -15.99
C ASP A 164 23.43 -0.96 -15.16
N GLY A 165 24.38 -1.41 -14.33
CA GLY A 165 25.22 -0.54 -13.51
C GLY A 165 24.46 0.17 -12.36
N VAL A 166 23.37 -0.43 -11.89
CA VAL A 166 22.54 0.11 -10.80
C VAL A 166 23.07 -0.34 -9.44
N VAL A 167 23.76 -1.49 -9.39
CA VAL A 167 24.45 -2.07 -8.22
C VAL A 167 25.82 -2.60 -8.61
#